data_bf617c049c17d9fff4c1122dfd1b075c
#
_entry.id   bf617c049c17d9fff4c1122dfd1b075c
#
_cell.length_a   1.000
_cell.length_b   1.000
_cell.length_c   1.000
_cell.angle_alpha   90.00
_cell.angle_beta   90.00
_cell.angle_gamma   90.00
#
_symmetry.space_group_name_H-M   'P 1'
#
loop_
_entity.id
_entity.type
_entity.pdbx_description
1 polymer ?
#
loop_
_entity_poly.entity_id
_entity_poly.type
_entity_poly.pdbx_seq_one_letter_code
_entity_poly.pdbx_strand_id
1 'polypeptide(L)'
;MTKEYILTSVRHSEALPASDVDTLLAWWHLRLVSLWKLHFFSHLQEEMHALWQVLESVQVYEGNDLRVLVDTPHVSFPMHVLRAQVLLQNDRRRGVQLLWKHMQRAKEASADSVWRARYVRVALLLSSLLVEMDALPAATSLVDELASGLGSTDAALALVLCRLYLQMSDMASASRMLSCAKSAADPADAALHTAILNHEAMTQFISEPHADHEKLVVNKEVVDQALSLIHI
;
A
#
# COMPACT_ATOMS: atom_id res chain seq x y z
N MET A 1 -2.26 9.80 -28.47
CA MET A 1 -1.76 11.05 -27.88
C MET A 1 -0.31 10.81 -27.49
N THR A 2 0.63 11.55 -28.06
CA THR A 2 2.04 11.33 -27.82
C THR A 2 2.48 11.91 -26.48
N LYS A 3 3.50 11.29 -25.84
CA LYS A 3 4.15 11.75 -24.60
C LYS A 3 4.49 13.25 -24.67
N GLU A 4 4.97 13.71 -25.82
CA GLU A 4 5.32 15.10 -26.08
C GLU A 4 4.13 16.06 -25.98
N TYR A 5 2.97 15.68 -26.49
CA TYR A 5 1.79 16.53 -26.42
C TYR A 5 1.37 16.82 -24.96
N ILE A 6 1.41 15.79 -24.11
CA ILE A 6 1.03 15.92 -22.71
C ILE A 6 2.03 16.77 -21.93
N LEU A 7 3.33 16.51 -22.11
CA LEU A 7 4.39 17.33 -21.48
C LEU A 7 4.40 18.77 -22.00
N THR A 8 4.13 18.96 -23.29
CA THR A 8 4.02 20.29 -23.90
C THR A 8 2.78 21.04 -23.39
N SER A 9 1.64 20.37 -23.29
CA SER A 9 0.40 20.96 -22.76
C SER A 9 0.55 21.42 -21.30
N VAL A 10 1.24 20.64 -20.46
CA VAL A 10 1.51 21.05 -19.07
C VAL A 10 2.53 22.21 -19.01
N ARG A 11 3.52 22.26 -19.91
CA ARG A 11 4.50 23.35 -19.97
C ARG A 11 3.94 24.67 -20.50
N HIS A 12 2.95 24.61 -21.38
CA HIS A 12 2.34 25.81 -21.99
C HIS A 12 1.06 26.24 -21.22
N SER A 13 0.92 25.82 -19.97
CA SER A 13 -0.29 26.03 -19.15
C SER A 13 -0.46 27.46 -18.65
N GLU A 14 -0.10 28.47 -19.45
CA GLU A 14 -0.55 29.84 -19.13
C GLU A 14 -2.08 29.99 -19.05
N ALA A 15 -2.84 28.97 -19.44
CA ALA A 15 -4.30 29.03 -19.41
C ALA A 15 -5.06 27.68 -19.54
N LEU A 16 -4.55 26.55 -19.03
CA LEU A 16 -5.41 25.36 -18.99
C LEU A 16 -6.44 25.50 -17.85
N PRO A 17 -7.75 25.35 -18.12
CA PRO A 17 -8.73 25.29 -17.06
C PRO A 17 -8.43 24.12 -16.12
N ALA A 18 -8.68 24.29 -14.82
CA ALA A 18 -8.39 23.30 -13.80
C ALA A 18 -8.94 21.90 -14.12
N SER A 19 -10.13 21.84 -14.76
CA SER A 19 -10.76 20.60 -15.25
C SER A 19 -9.88 19.82 -16.23
N ASP A 20 -9.12 20.51 -17.08
CA ASP A 20 -8.26 19.88 -18.09
C ASP A 20 -6.98 19.33 -17.46
N VAL A 21 -6.46 20.02 -16.43
CA VAL A 21 -5.34 19.55 -15.64
C VAL A 21 -5.70 18.25 -14.91
N ASP A 22 -6.85 18.19 -14.26
CA ASP A 22 -7.33 17.00 -13.57
C ASP A 22 -7.49 15.82 -14.52
N THR A 23 -8.10 16.04 -15.67
CA THR A 23 -8.29 15.02 -16.70
C THR A 23 -6.95 14.51 -17.21
N LEU A 24 -6.02 15.40 -17.46
CA LEU A 24 -4.69 15.09 -17.96
C LEU A 24 -3.88 14.27 -16.95
N LEU A 25 -3.92 14.65 -15.67
CA LEU A 25 -3.29 13.92 -14.59
C LEU A 25 -3.94 12.55 -14.33
N ALA A 26 -5.26 12.43 -14.52
CA ALA A 26 -5.95 11.13 -14.46
C ALA A 26 -5.47 10.18 -15.56
N TRP A 27 -5.28 10.65 -16.78
CA TRP A 27 -4.71 9.85 -17.88
C TRP A 27 -3.26 9.45 -17.61
N TRP A 28 -2.45 10.36 -17.07
CA TRP A 28 -1.10 10.04 -16.64
C TRP A 28 -1.09 8.97 -15.56
N HIS A 29 -1.94 9.10 -14.54
CA HIS A 29 -2.04 8.10 -13.50
C HIS A 29 -2.40 6.71 -14.06
N LEU A 30 -3.42 6.65 -14.93
CA LEU A 30 -3.78 5.39 -15.60
C LEU A 30 -2.62 4.77 -16.37
N ARG A 31 -1.88 5.60 -17.14
CA ARG A 31 -0.72 5.15 -17.91
C ARG A 31 0.38 4.59 -16.99
N LEU A 32 0.74 5.31 -15.93
CA LEU A 32 1.77 4.88 -14.98
C LEU A 32 1.38 3.59 -14.24
N VAL A 33 0.12 3.46 -13.83
CA VAL A 33 -0.41 2.22 -13.23
C VAL A 33 -0.37 1.07 -14.24
N SER A 34 -0.67 1.33 -15.52
CA SER A 34 -0.59 0.31 -16.56
C SER A 34 0.85 -0.17 -16.77
N LEU A 35 1.83 0.75 -16.81
CA LEU A 35 3.25 0.38 -16.89
C LEU A 35 3.70 -0.45 -15.69
N TRP A 36 3.23 -0.09 -14.49
CA TRP A 36 3.47 -0.86 -13.27
C TRP A 36 2.92 -2.28 -13.36
N LYS A 37 1.64 -2.42 -13.76
CA LYS A 37 0.97 -3.73 -13.88
C LYS A 37 1.56 -4.61 -14.99
N LEU A 38 2.10 -4.02 -16.04
CA LEU A 38 2.77 -4.72 -17.13
C LEU A 38 4.27 -4.97 -16.85
N HIS A 39 4.76 -4.61 -15.67
CA HIS A 39 6.17 -4.75 -15.25
C HIS A 39 7.18 -4.01 -16.15
N PHE A 40 6.76 -2.96 -16.85
CA PHE A 40 7.66 -2.09 -17.62
C PHE A 40 8.35 -1.04 -16.74
N PHE A 41 9.11 -1.52 -15.76
CA PHE A 41 9.66 -0.67 -14.69
C PHE A 41 10.61 0.42 -15.18
N SER A 42 11.45 0.15 -16.18
CA SER A 42 12.36 1.16 -16.74
C SER A 42 11.59 2.33 -17.35
N HIS A 43 10.59 2.04 -18.19
CA HIS A 43 9.73 3.05 -18.78
C HIS A 43 8.93 3.82 -17.72
N LEU A 44 8.42 3.10 -16.71
CA LEU A 44 7.71 3.71 -15.60
C LEU A 44 8.59 4.71 -14.84
N GLN A 45 9.86 4.37 -14.57
CA GLN A 45 10.81 5.26 -13.88
C GLN A 45 11.10 6.51 -14.70
N GLU A 46 11.39 6.36 -15.99
CA GLU A 46 11.65 7.47 -16.89
C GLU A 46 10.45 8.42 -17.00
N GLU A 47 9.25 7.86 -17.20
CA GLU A 47 8.05 8.65 -17.35
C GLU A 47 7.63 9.32 -16.03
N MET A 48 7.75 8.61 -14.91
CA MET A 48 7.50 9.18 -13.58
C MET A 48 8.47 10.33 -13.28
N HIS A 49 9.76 10.15 -13.60
CA HIS A 49 10.76 11.20 -13.39
C HIS A 49 10.46 12.44 -14.25
N ALA A 50 10.18 12.25 -15.54
CA ALA A 50 9.86 13.35 -16.44
C ALA A 50 8.58 14.10 -16.02
N LEU A 51 7.53 13.35 -15.64
CA LEU A 51 6.29 13.96 -15.14
C LEU A 51 6.56 14.78 -13.88
N TRP A 52 7.32 14.22 -12.92
CA TRP A 52 7.56 14.90 -11.65
C TRP A 52 8.38 16.17 -11.80
N GLN A 53 9.38 16.20 -12.69
CA GLN A 53 10.11 17.41 -13.02
C GLN A 53 9.17 18.53 -13.52
N VAL A 54 8.18 18.18 -14.34
CA VAL A 54 7.18 19.14 -14.80
C VAL A 54 6.28 19.60 -13.66
N LEU A 55 5.75 18.68 -12.85
CA LEU A 55 4.86 19.02 -11.72
C LEU A 55 5.55 19.89 -10.66
N GLU A 56 6.86 19.71 -10.45
CA GLU A 56 7.66 20.53 -9.53
C GLU A 56 8.03 21.90 -10.12
N SER A 57 8.00 22.05 -11.45
CA SER A 57 8.33 23.32 -12.14
C SER A 57 7.12 24.22 -12.37
N VAL A 58 5.92 23.66 -12.42
CA VAL A 58 4.69 24.39 -12.70
C VAL A 58 4.09 24.95 -11.41
N GLN A 59 3.79 26.25 -11.45
CA GLN A 59 3.09 26.95 -10.37
C GLN A 59 1.66 27.24 -10.80
N VAL A 60 0.72 27.01 -9.89
CA VAL A 60 -0.72 27.24 -10.09
C VAL A 60 -1.26 28.11 -8.96
N TYR A 61 -2.26 28.91 -9.27
CA TYR A 61 -2.99 29.68 -8.27
C TYR A 61 -4.09 28.78 -7.67
N GLU A 62 -4.06 28.60 -6.36
CA GLU A 62 -5.11 27.99 -5.58
C GLU A 62 -5.76 29.07 -4.69
N GLY A 63 -6.84 29.65 -5.16
CA GLY A 63 -7.39 30.89 -4.58
C GLY A 63 -6.43 32.07 -4.78
N ASN A 64 -5.93 32.64 -3.68
CA ASN A 64 -4.96 33.74 -3.70
C ASN A 64 -3.51 33.27 -3.51
N ASP A 65 -3.28 32.00 -3.27
CA ASP A 65 -1.97 31.45 -2.98
C ASP A 65 -1.33 30.82 -4.24
N LEU A 66 -0.08 31.17 -4.50
CA LEU A 66 0.74 30.55 -5.53
C LEU A 66 1.37 29.28 -4.97
N ARG A 67 1.01 28.11 -5.54
CA ARG A 67 1.54 26.80 -5.11
C ARG A 67 2.17 26.05 -6.26
N VAL A 68 3.14 25.21 -5.94
CA VAL A 68 3.68 24.26 -6.91
C VAL A 68 2.63 23.19 -7.18
N LEU A 69 2.42 22.81 -8.45
CA LEU A 69 1.34 21.91 -8.87
C LEU A 69 1.39 20.57 -8.13
N VAL A 70 2.58 20.05 -7.82
CA VAL A 70 2.76 18.81 -7.07
C VAL A 70 2.15 18.82 -5.66
N ASP A 71 2.05 20.00 -5.04
CA ASP A 71 1.52 20.16 -3.68
C ASP A 71 0.02 20.48 -3.66
N THR A 72 -0.61 20.55 -4.83
CA THR A 72 -2.04 20.84 -4.97
C THR A 72 -2.90 19.58 -4.97
N PRO A 73 -4.21 19.69 -4.73
CA PRO A 73 -5.16 18.58 -4.82
C PRO A 73 -5.27 17.94 -6.22
N HIS A 74 -4.84 18.64 -7.29
CA HIS A 74 -4.85 18.11 -8.66
C HIS A 74 -3.99 16.85 -8.79
N VAL A 75 -2.85 16.76 -8.07
CA VAL A 75 -2.06 15.52 -8.02
C VAL A 75 -2.67 14.58 -7.01
N SER A 76 -3.28 13.50 -7.49
CA SER A 76 -4.02 12.56 -6.66
C SER A 76 -3.11 11.85 -5.65
N PHE A 77 -3.65 11.55 -4.46
CA PHE A 77 -2.92 10.80 -3.42
C PHE A 77 -2.34 9.46 -3.91
N PRO A 78 -3.06 8.63 -4.69
CA PRO A 78 -2.49 7.40 -5.24
C PRO A 78 -1.27 7.64 -6.15
N MET A 79 -1.21 8.77 -6.87
CA MET A 79 -0.06 9.11 -7.71
C MET A 79 1.19 9.41 -6.86
N HIS A 80 1.03 10.08 -5.72
CA HIS A 80 2.12 10.29 -4.76
C HIS A 80 2.64 8.97 -4.17
N VAL A 81 1.72 8.05 -3.83
CA VAL A 81 2.10 6.72 -3.32
C VAL A 81 2.82 5.91 -4.40
N LEU A 82 2.33 5.93 -5.65
CA LEU A 82 3.00 5.26 -6.78
C LEU A 82 4.41 5.82 -7.01
N ARG A 83 4.60 7.15 -6.93
CA ARG A 83 5.94 7.75 -6.99
C ARG A 83 6.87 7.21 -5.91
N ALA A 84 6.39 7.15 -4.68
CA ALA A 84 7.17 6.61 -3.58
C ALA A 84 7.58 5.15 -3.82
N GLN A 85 6.65 4.31 -4.33
CA GLN A 85 6.92 2.93 -4.70
C GLN A 85 7.94 2.80 -5.84
N VAL A 86 7.86 3.65 -6.86
CA VAL A 86 8.87 3.69 -7.95
C VAL A 86 10.26 4.06 -7.40
N LEU A 87 10.33 5.01 -6.48
CA LEU A 87 11.60 5.39 -5.84
C LEU A 87 12.21 4.29 -4.99
N LEU A 88 11.40 3.40 -4.38
CA LEU A 88 11.91 2.27 -3.61
C LEU A 88 12.85 1.35 -4.41
N GLN A 89 12.71 1.29 -5.72
CA GLN A 89 13.55 0.46 -6.59
C GLN A 89 14.96 1.02 -6.77
N ASN A 90 15.13 2.35 -6.73
CA ASN A 90 16.41 3.04 -6.97
C ASN A 90 17.01 3.65 -5.71
N ASP A 91 16.17 4.25 -4.88
CA ASP A 91 16.53 4.89 -3.61
C ASP A 91 15.52 4.48 -2.53
N ARG A 92 15.77 3.31 -1.96
CA ARG A 92 14.90 2.71 -0.95
C ARG A 92 14.64 3.64 0.24
N ARG A 93 15.69 4.34 0.69
CA ARG A 93 15.59 5.28 1.81
C ARG A 93 14.64 6.44 1.51
N ARG A 94 14.79 7.04 0.33
CA ARG A 94 13.93 8.16 -0.08
C ARG A 94 12.49 7.70 -0.32
N GLY A 95 12.29 6.52 -0.90
CA GLY A 95 10.97 5.93 -1.08
C GLY A 95 10.24 5.71 0.26
N VAL A 96 10.91 5.13 1.26
CA VAL A 96 10.38 4.95 2.62
C VAL A 96 10.05 6.29 3.27
N GLN A 97 10.93 7.30 3.17
CA GLN A 97 10.67 8.63 3.72
C GLN A 97 9.42 9.28 3.12
N LEU A 98 9.21 9.14 1.81
CA LEU A 98 8.01 9.66 1.15
C LEU A 98 6.75 8.92 1.58
N LEU A 99 6.79 7.59 1.67
CA LEU A 99 5.65 6.81 2.18
C LEU A 99 5.30 7.22 3.60
N TRP A 100 6.31 7.41 4.45
CA TRP A 100 6.11 7.88 5.82
C TRP A 100 5.42 9.26 5.85
N LYS A 101 5.90 10.22 5.05
CA LYS A 101 5.26 11.55 4.90
C LYS A 101 3.79 11.44 4.49
N HIS A 102 3.49 10.60 3.48
CA HIS A 102 2.12 10.42 3.00
C HIS A 102 1.24 9.69 4.00
N MET A 103 1.78 8.73 4.75
CA MET A 103 1.09 8.06 5.83
C MET A 103 0.70 9.05 6.94
N GLN A 104 1.62 9.89 7.39
CA GLN A 104 1.34 10.90 8.42
C GLN A 104 0.25 11.87 7.97
N ARG A 105 0.34 12.39 6.74
CA ARG A 105 -0.71 13.24 6.15
C ARG A 105 -2.08 12.55 6.14
N ALA A 106 -2.12 11.28 5.78
CA ALA A 106 -3.37 10.50 5.76
C ALA A 106 -3.91 10.25 7.17
N LYS A 107 -3.02 10.05 8.16
CA LYS A 107 -3.36 9.87 9.57
C LYS A 107 -3.97 11.15 10.16
N GLU A 108 -3.40 12.31 9.91
CA GLU A 108 -3.92 13.61 10.35
C GLU A 108 -5.34 13.87 9.82
N ALA A 109 -5.63 13.44 8.59
CA ALA A 109 -6.94 13.58 7.97
C ALA A 109 -7.89 12.40 8.23
N SER A 110 -7.53 11.42 9.07
CA SER A 110 -8.22 10.13 9.25
C SER A 110 -9.60 10.21 9.92
N ALA A 111 -10.07 11.39 10.32
CA ALA A 111 -11.46 11.63 10.69
C ALA A 111 -12.41 11.30 9.52
N ASP A 112 -11.99 11.54 8.28
CA ASP A 112 -12.68 11.13 7.07
C ASP A 112 -12.42 9.65 6.77
N SER A 113 -13.46 8.91 6.38
CA SER A 113 -13.38 7.48 6.07
C SER A 113 -12.44 7.15 4.90
N VAL A 114 -12.41 8.01 3.87
CA VAL A 114 -11.52 7.84 2.70
C VAL A 114 -10.07 8.02 3.12
N TRP A 115 -9.77 9.03 3.93
CA TRP A 115 -8.42 9.26 4.43
C TRP A 115 -7.97 8.19 5.42
N ARG A 116 -8.89 7.67 6.23
CA ARG A 116 -8.62 6.51 7.09
C ARG A 116 -8.24 5.27 6.28
N ALA A 117 -8.96 4.98 5.20
CA ALA A 117 -8.63 3.86 4.31
C ALA A 117 -7.26 4.06 3.62
N ARG A 118 -6.93 5.30 3.22
CA ARG A 118 -5.61 5.67 2.67
C ARG A 118 -4.49 5.46 3.70
N TYR A 119 -4.72 5.91 4.94
CA TYR A 119 -3.78 5.71 6.05
C TYR A 119 -3.47 4.22 6.25
N VAL A 120 -4.52 3.39 6.39
CA VAL A 120 -4.34 1.93 6.60
C VAL A 120 -3.54 1.31 5.47
N ARG A 121 -3.88 1.60 4.20
CA ARG A 121 -3.18 1.03 3.04
C ARG A 121 -1.70 1.41 3.00
N VAL A 122 -1.37 2.66 3.24
CA VAL A 122 0.03 3.12 3.24
C VAL A 122 0.78 2.59 4.45
N ALA A 123 0.14 2.52 5.62
CA ALA A 123 0.74 1.95 6.82
C ALA A 123 1.06 0.45 6.64
N LEU A 124 0.16 -0.33 6.06
CA LEU A 124 0.41 -1.75 5.74
C LEU A 124 1.56 -1.92 4.73
N LEU A 125 1.58 -1.11 3.67
CA LEU A 125 2.67 -1.12 2.70
C LEU A 125 4.01 -0.79 3.38
N LEU A 126 4.03 0.24 4.21
CA LEU A 126 5.23 0.65 4.94
C LEU A 126 5.68 -0.42 5.95
N SER A 127 4.74 -1.05 6.66
CA SER A 127 5.06 -2.15 7.58
C SER A 127 5.71 -3.34 6.87
N SER A 128 5.18 -3.75 5.71
CA SER A 128 5.77 -4.81 4.89
C SER A 128 7.19 -4.47 4.45
N LEU A 129 7.43 -3.23 4.02
CA LEU A 129 8.76 -2.76 3.63
C LEU A 129 9.75 -2.72 4.79
N LEU A 130 9.29 -2.30 5.98
CA LEU A 130 10.12 -2.29 7.18
C LEU A 130 10.52 -3.71 7.62
N VAL A 131 9.60 -4.68 7.49
CA VAL A 131 9.92 -6.10 7.72
C VAL A 131 10.96 -6.60 6.71
N GLU A 132 10.81 -6.32 5.41
CA GLU A 132 11.80 -6.67 4.39
C GLU A 132 13.18 -6.02 4.61
N MET A 133 13.20 -4.86 5.27
CA MET A 133 14.43 -4.13 5.62
C MET A 133 15.03 -4.55 6.95
N ASP A 134 14.46 -5.55 7.61
CA ASP A 134 14.83 -5.99 8.96
C ASP A 134 14.74 -4.87 10.02
N ALA A 135 13.91 -3.89 9.77
CA ALA A 135 13.63 -2.79 10.70
C ALA A 135 12.48 -3.15 11.65
N LEU A 136 12.58 -4.33 12.28
CA LEU A 136 11.50 -4.95 13.06
C LEU A 136 10.91 -4.04 14.15
N PRO A 137 11.69 -3.27 14.95
CA PRO A 137 11.11 -2.42 15.97
C PRO A 137 10.16 -1.35 15.41
N ALA A 138 10.51 -0.76 14.26
CA ALA A 138 9.67 0.23 13.60
C ALA A 138 8.43 -0.42 12.96
N ALA A 139 8.57 -1.60 12.37
CA ALA A 139 7.48 -2.38 11.82
C ALA A 139 6.47 -2.76 12.92
N THR A 140 6.96 -3.31 14.05
CA THR A 140 6.12 -3.70 15.19
C THR A 140 5.33 -2.51 15.74
N SER A 141 6.00 -1.37 15.96
CA SER A 141 5.32 -0.17 16.45
C SER A 141 4.17 0.29 15.55
N LEU A 142 4.36 0.23 14.23
CA LEU A 142 3.33 0.61 13.27
C LEU A 142 2.19 -0.41 13.20
N VAL A 143 2.52 -1.70 13.25
CA VAL A 143 1.53 -2.78 13.25
C VAL A 143 0.71 -2.77 14.53
N ASP A 144 1.33 -2.53 15.70
CA ASP A 144 0.65 -2.40 16.99
C ASP A 144 -0.31 -1.19 17.02
N GLU A 145 0.09 -0.08 16.40
CA GLU A 145 -0.80 1.08 16.26
C GLU A 145 -2.05 0.73 15.43
N LEU A 146 -1.89 0.04 14.30
CA LEU A 146 -3.02 -0.41 13.47
C LEU A 146 -3.89 -1.42 14.22
N ALA A 147 -3.28 -2.38 14.92
CA ALA A 147 -3.97 -3.41 15.67
C ALA A 147 -4.84 -2.82 16.79
N SER A 148 -4.29 -1.86 17.55
CA SER A 148 -5.00 -1.21 18.66
C SER A 148 -6.15 -0.30 18.18
N GLY A 149 -5.97 0.35 17.03
CA GLY A 149 -6.96 1.30 16.52
C GLY A 149 -8.08 0.69 15.71
N LEU A 150 -7.83 -0.35 14.93
CA LEU A 150 -8.75 -0.83 13.89
C LEU A 150 -8.84 -2.36 13.79
N GLY A 151 -7.82 -3.08 14.26
CA GLY A 151 -7.70 -4.52 14.03
C GLY A 151 -8.76 -5.38 14.72
N SER A 152 -9.48 -4.85 15.72
CA SER A 152 -10.52 -5.58 16.43
C SER A 152 -11.89 -5.56 15.74
N THR A 153 -12.10 -4.68 14.80
CA THR A 153 -13.41 -4.45 14.15
C THR A 153 -13.48 -4.89 12.69
N ASP A 154 -12.33 -5.09 12.05
CA ASP A 154 -12.22 -5.48 10.65
C ASP A 154 -11.47 -6.81 10.54
N ALA A 155 -12.21 -7.89 10.22
CA ALA A 155 -11.66 -9.23 10.14
C ALA A 155 -10.60 -9.38 9.04
N ALA A 156 -10.76 -8.71 7.90
CA ALA A 156 -9.78 -8.75 6.81
C ALA A 156 -8.48 -8.05 7.24
N LEU A 157 -8.59 -6.89 7.88
CA LEU A 157 -7.43 -6.19 8.42
C LEU A 157 -6.74 -7.02 9.50
N ALA A 158 -7.49 -7.64 10.40
CA ALA A 158 -6.93 -8.51 11.45
C ALA A 158 -6.12 -9.68 10.87
N LEU A 159 -6.55 -10.27 9.74
CA LEU A 159 -5.79 -11.32 9.05
C LEU A 159 -4.48 -10.78 8.43
N VAL A 160 -4.51 -9.59 7.83
CA VAL A 160 -3.29 -8.97 7.29
C VAL A 160 -2.30 -8.67 8.43
N LEU A 161 -2.79 -8.16 9.56
CA LEU A 161 -1.94 -7.91 10.74
C LEU A 161 -1.40 -9.22 11.33
N CYS A 162 -2.23 -10.28 11.42
CA CYS A 162 -1.78 -11.62 11.81
C CYS A 162 -0.58 -12.06 10.95
N ARG A 163 -0.66 -11.93 9.64
CA ARG A 163 0.42 -12.27 8.72
C ARG A 163 1.70 -11.45 8.96
N LEU A 164 1.58 -10.15 9.20
CA LEU A 164 2.73 -9.30 9.51
C LEU A 164 3.40 -9.73 10.82
N TYR A 165 2.63 -10.05 11.87
CA TYR A 165 3.18 -10.58 13.11
C TYR A 165 3.88 -11.93 12.92
N LEU A 166 3.33 -12.84 12.08
CA LEU A 166 4.00 -14.09 11.73
C LEU A 166 5.34 -13.85 11.02
N GLN A 167 5.41 -12.89 10.10
CA GLN A 167 6.66 -12.50 9.43
C GLN A 167 7.70 -11.93 10.41
N MET A 168 7.24 -11.27 11.48
CA MET A 168 8.09 -10.76 12.57
C MET A 168 8.38 -11.81 13.65
N SER A 169 7.89 -13.05 13.49
CA SER A 169 8.00 -14.15 14.47
C SER A 169 7.30 -13.87 15.80
N ASP A 170 6.36 -12.93 15.86
CA ASP A 170 5.53 -12.67 17.05
C ASP A 170 4.25 -13.53 17.03
N MET A 171 4.41 -14.77 17.51
CA MET A 171 3.33 -15.76 17.54
C MET A 171 2.18 -15.35 18.48
N ALA A 172 2.47 -14.64 19.57
CA ALA A 172 1.45 -14.23 20.54
C ALA A 172 0.50 -13.19 19.94
N SER A 173 1.05 -12.16 19.30
CA SER A 173 0.26 -11.13 18.62
C SER A 173 -0.46 -11.69 17.39
N ALA A 174 0.17 -12.58 16.63
CA ALA A 174 -0.46 -13.26 15.51
C ALA A 174 -1.70 -14.06 15.94
N SER A 175 -1.60 -14.86 16.99
CA SER A 175 -2.73 -15.65 17.54
C SER A 175 -3.86 -14.74 18.05
N ARG A 176 -3.53 -13.61 18.67
CA ARG A 176 -4.51 -12.60 19.10
C ARG A 176 -5.26 -12.01 17.91
N MET A 177 -4.55 -11.61 16.84
CA MET A 177 -5.18 -11.08 15.63
C MET A 177 -6.04 -12.11 14.91
N LEU A 178 -5.60 -13.36 14.87
CA LEU A 178 -6.41 -14.45 14.32
C LEU A 178 -7.73 -14.65 15.11
N SER A 179 -7.68 -14.55 16.43
CA SER A 179 -8.88 -14.62 17.29
C SER A 179 -9.81 -13.43 17.03
N CYS A 180 -9.27 -12.22 16.84
CA CYS A 180 -10.05 -11.05 16.44
C CYS A 180 -10.73 -11.26 15.08
N ALA A 181 -9.99 -11.78 14.09
CA ALA A 181 -10.53 -12.06 12.76
C ALA A 181 -11.70 -13.05 12.84
N LYS A 182 -11.58 -14.13 13.62
CA LYS A 182 -12.64 -15.11 13.82
C LYS A 182 -13.89 -14.50 14.47
N SER A 183 -13.71 -13.60 15.43
CA SER A 183 -14.83 -12.97 16.13
C SER A 183 -15.54 -11.89 15.30
N ALA A 184 -14.83 -11.25 14.39
CA ALA A 184 -15.35 -10.17 13.55
C ALA A 184 -15.84 -10.65 12.17
N ALA A 185 -15.57 -11.91 11.79
CA ALA A 185 -15.94 -12.45 10.49
C ALA A 185 -17.46 -12.63 10.36
N ASP A 186 -18.00 -12.18 9.22
CA ASP A 186 -19.39 -12.47 8.86
C ASP A 186 -19.52 -13.98 8.52
N PRO A 187 -20.44 -14.72 9.15
CA PRO A 187 -20.68 -16.13 8.86
C PRO A 187 -21.02 -16.41 7.38
N ALA A 188 -21.54 -15.44 6.66
CA ALA A 188 -21.89 -15.58 5.25
C ALA A 188 -20.69 -15.44 4.29
N ASP A 189 -19.54 -14.88 4.74
CA ASP A 189 -18.34 -14.68 3.94
C ASP A 189 -17.45 -15.93 3.90
N ALA A 190 -17.75 -16.85 2.98
CA ALA A 190 -17.01 -18.10 2.80
C ALA A 190 -15.53 -17.86 2.42
N ALA A 191 -15.22 -16.77 1.66
CA ALA A 191 -13.85 -16.47 1.27
C ALA A 191 -13.02 -16.05 2.49
N LEU A 192 -13.58 -15.22 3.35
CA LEU A 192 -12.96 -14.80 4.59
C LEU A 192 -12.74 -15.99 5.56
N HIS A 193 -13.73 -16.88 5.67
CA HIS A 193 -13.59 -18.10 6.48
C HIS A 193 -12.46 -19.00 5.97
N THR A 194 -12.35 -19.19 4.65
CA THR A 194 -11.25 -19.95 4.06
C THR A 194 -9.90 -19.29 4.35
N ALA A 195 -9.81 -17.96 4.28
CA ALA A 195 -8.61 -17.23 4.62
C ALA A 195 -8.24 -17.39 6.12
N ILE A 196 -9.21 -17.37 7.01
CA ILE A 196 -9.00 -17.62 8.46
C ILE A 196 -8.43 -19.02 8.69
N LEU A 197 -9.01 -20.05 8.07
CA LEU A 197 -8.54 -21.43 8.22
C LEU A 197 -7.09 -21.59 7.71
N ASN A 198 -6.75 -20.93 6.60
CA ASN A 198 -5.40 -20.93 6.06
C ASN A 198 -4.39 -20.29 7.02
N HIS A 199 -4.74 -19.16 7.64
CA HIS A 199 -3.87 -18.51 8.63
C HIS A 199 -3.76 -19.34 9.92
N GLU A 200 -4.81 -20.04 10.32
CA GLU A 200 -4.78 -20.97 11.46
C GLU A 200 -3.80 -22.13 11.20
N ALA A 201 -3.90 -22.76 10.03
CA ALA A 201 -3.00 -23.83 9.62
C ALA A 201 -1.53 -23.34 9.56
N MET A 202 -1.27 -22.14 9.01
CA MET A 202 0.07 -21.53 9.02
C MET A 202 0.59 -21.29 10.44
N THR A 203 -0.24 -20.76 11.32
CA THR A 203 0.13 -20.48 12.72
C THR A 203 0.49 -21.76 13.45
N GLN A 204 -0.30 -22.83 13.29
CA GLN A 204 -0.03 -24.15 13.86
C GLN A 204 1.28 -24.74 13.32
N PHE A 205 1.49 -24.69 12.01
CA PHE A 205 2.70 -25.20 11.36
C PHE A 205 3.97 -24.52 11.89
N ILE A 206 3.93 -23.19 12.08
CA ILE A 206 5.08 -22.45 12.60
C ILE A 206 5.28 -22.73 14.10
N SER A 207 4.21 -22.94 14.86
CA SER A 207 4.30 -23.22 16.32
C SER A 207 4.79 -24.62 16.63
N GLU A 208 4.49 -25.60 15.77
CA GLU A 208 4.79 -27.02 15.99
C GLU A 208 5.61 -27.61 14.83
N PRO A 209 6.87 -27.18 14.61
CA PRO A 209 7.67 -27.60 13.44
C PRO A 209 8.02 -29.10 13.47
N HIS A 210 7.72 -29.83 14.53
CA HIS A 210 7.98 -31.26 14.70
C HIS A 210 6.71 -32.13 14.83
N ALA A 211 5.52 -31.55 14.68
CA ALA A 211 4.29 -32.35 14.61
C ALA A 211 4.29 -33.20 13.33
N ASP A 212 4.00 -34.50 13.49
CA ASP A 212 4.08 -35.52 12.44
C ASP A 212 3.60 -35.03 11.07
N HIS A 213 4.48 -35.04 10.11
CA HIS A 213 4.23 -34.60 8.71
C HIS A 213 3.07 -35.35 8.04
N GLU A 214 2.64 -36.50 8.54
CA GLU A 214 1.51 -37.27 8.00
C GLU A 214 0.14 -36.57 8.18
N LYS A 215 -0.02 -35.73 9.20
CA LYS A 215 -1.27 -34.95 9.38
C LYS A 215 -1.32 -33.68 8.52
N LEU A 216 -0.19 -33.23 8.01
CA LEU A 216 -0.03 -32.02 7.18
C LEU A 216 -0.28 -32.25 5.69
N VAL A 217 -0.32 -33.50 5.23
CA VAL A 217 -0.56 -33.87 3.82
C VAL A 217 -1.94 -33.41 3.33
N VAL A 218 -2.90 -33.19 4.23
CA VAL A 218 -4.28 -32.76 3.86
C VAL A 218 -4.32 -31.34 3.29
N ASN A 219 -3.27 -30.53 3.43
CA ASN A 219 -3.32 -29.11 3.05
C ASN A 219 -2.15 -28.62 2.18
N LYS A 220 -1.47 -29.48 1.43
CA LYS A 220 -0.40 -29.06 0.52
C LYS A 220 -0.92 -28.06 -0.53
N GLU A 221 -2.11 -28.27 -1.08
CA GLU A 221 -2.76 -27.34 -2.01
C GLU A 221 -3.07 -25.99 -1.36
N VAL A 222 -3.44 -25.98 -0.07
CA VAL A 222 -3.73 -24.76 0.68
C VAL A 222 -2.45 -23.99 0.99
N VAL A 223 -1.35 -24.68 1.31
CA VAL A 223 -0.03 -24.07 1.51
C VAL A 223 0.52 -23.51 0.21
N ASP A 224 0.40 -24.23 -0.90
CA ASP A 224 0.84 -23.77 -2.23
C ASP A 224 0.00 -22.57 -2.71
N GLN A 225 -1.31 -22.54 -2.45
CA GLN A 225 -2.16 -21.38 -2.71
C GLN A 225 -1.81 -20.19 -1.78
N ALA A 226 -1.56 -20.44 -0.50
CA ALA A 226 -1.13 -19.38 0.42
C ALA A 226 0.24 -18.80 0.03
N LEU A 227 1.18 -19.63 -0.44
CA LEU A 227 2.48 -19.19 -0.94
C LEU A 227 2.36 -18.41 -2.25
N SER A 228 1.42 -18.75 -3.13
CA SER A 228 1.18 -17.99 -4.36
C SER A 228 0.61 -16.59 -4.11
N LEU A 229 -0.12 -16.39 -3.00
CA LEU A 229 -0.61 -15.08 -2.55
C LEU A 229 0.48 -14.19 -1.90
N ILE A 230 1.64 -14.78 -1.58
CA ILE A 230 2.80 -14.05 -1.04
C ILE A 230 3.55 -13.27 -2.14
N HIS A 231 3.37 -13.63 -3.41
CA HIS A 231 4.05 -13.03 -4.56
C HIS A 231 3.22 -12.00 -5.34
N ILE A 232 2.17 -11.43 -4.73
CA ILE A 232 1.40 -10.31 -5.33
C ILE A 232 1.78 -8.99 -4.68
#